data_d339ed2d0f075db8b8e8d1a16765e20e
#
_entry.id   d339ed2d0f075db8b8e8d1a16765e20e
#
_cell.length_a   1.000
_cell.length_b   1.000
_cell.length_c   1.000
_cell.angle_alpha   90.00
_cell.angle_beta   90.00
_cell.angle_gamma   90.00
#
_symmetry.space_group_name_H-M   'P 1'
#
loop_
_entity.id
_entity.type
_entity.pdbx_description
1 polymer ?
#
loop_
_entity_poly.entity_id
_entity_poly.type
_entity_poly.pdbx_seq_one_letter_code
_entity_poly.pdbx_strand_id
1 'polypeptide(L)'
;YWKEVDVYIGGSEHATGHLLYSRFWQYFLYDLDLVPVKDYAKKLINQGMILGNSAFISREVGTDNYFSKEIVKNVKTQLIHVDVQFVNTNNELDLDALRNWQPQFKNAHFESLNNKFIVHREVEKMSKSKYNVINPDQICNDYGADTLRLYEMFLGPIEQAKPWNTAGISGTYSFLKKFWNLFHSTGKFYVDDNNPSKESLKILHKTIKKIEEDINDFSLNTSVSAF
;
A
#
# COMPACT_ATOMS: atom_id res chain seq x y z
N TYR A 1 -8.80 28.24 -22.87
CA TYR A 1 -9.38 26.90 -22.72
C TYR A 1 -8.98 26.30 -21.36
N TRP A 2 -7.69 26.17 -21.11
CA TRP A 2 -7.14 25.67 -19.85
C TRP A 2 -6.96 26.80 -18.85
N LYS A 3 -7.94 27.05 -17.98
CA LYS A 3 -7.85 28.07 -16.93
C LYS A 3 -7.37 27.50 -15.61
N GLU A 4 -7.93 26.36 -15.24
CA GLU A 4 -7.67 25.63 -14.00
C GLU A 4 -7.72 24.13 -14.25
N VAL A 5 -7.07 23.32 -13.42
CA VAL A 5 -7.17 21.85 -13.48
C VAL A 5 -8.40 21.38 -12.73
N ASP A 6 -9.03 20.30 -13.21
CA ASP A 6 -10.24 19.77 -12.56
C ASP A 6 -9.93 19.10 -11.23
N VAL A 7 -8.83 18.32 -11.18
CA VAL A 7 -8.41 17.61 -9.98
C VAL A 7 -6.89 17.67 -9.84
N TYR A 8 -6.44 17.97 -8.62
CA TYR A 8 -5.05 17.96 -8.22
C TYR A 8 -4.85 16.95 -7.09
N ILE A 9 -4.04 15.90 -7.32
CA ILE A 9 -3.86 14.79 -6.37
C ILE A 9 -2.41 14.75 -5.92
N GLY A 10 -2.20 14.65 -4.60
CA GLY A 10 -0.87 14.51 -4.01
C GLY A 10 -0.96 14.15 -2.53
N GLY A 11 0.14 13.65 -1.95
CA GLY A 11 0.19 13.32 -0.54
C GLY A 11 0.17 14.55 0.36
N SER A 12 -0.37 14.40 1.56
CA SER A 12 -0.42 15.48 2.58
C SER A 12 0.97 15.91 3.06
N GLU A 13 2.02 15.09 2.85
CA GLU A 13 3.42 15.43 3.13
C GLU A 13 3.93 16.62 2.33
N HIS A 14 3.26 16.97 1.24
CA HIS A 14 3.60 18.14 0.42
C HIS A 14 2.91 19.44 0.89
N ALA A 15 2.10 19.41 1.95
CA ALA A 15 1.30 20.54 2.43
C ALA A 15 2.16 21.76 2.82
N THR A 16 3.24 21.54 3.57
CA THR A 16 4.13 22.62 4.06
C THR A 16 5.16 23.10 3.03
N GLY A 17 5.35 22.36 1.97
CA GLY A 17 6.29 22.70 0.88
C GLY A 17 5.52 23.07 -0.39
N HIS A 18 5.39 22.10 -1.28
CA HIS A 18 4.85 22.29 -2.62
C HIS A 18 3.45 22.95 -2.63
N LEU A 19 2.50 22.46 -1.84
CA LEU A 19 1.12 22.97 -1.87
C LEU A 19 1.02 24.41 -1.37
N LEU A 20 1.77 24.75 -0.31
CA LEU A 20 1.82 26.13 0.19
C LEU A 20 2.45 27.07 -0.84
N TYR A 21 3.61 26.70 -1.40
CA TYR A 21 4.31 27.56 -2.36
C TYR A 21 3.56 27.70 -3.69
N SER A 22 2.98 26.62 -4.21
CA SER A 22 2.22 26.67 -5.46
C SER A 22 1.00 27.60 -5.33
N ARG A 23 0.30 27.53 -4.18
CA ARG A 23 -0.87 28.38 -3.92
C ARG A 23 -0.49 29.83 -3.69
N PHE A 24 0.59 30.10 -2.92
CA PHE A 24 1.12 31.45 -2.74
C PHE A 24 1.53 32.06 -4.08
N TRP A 25 2.23 31.31 -4.93
CA TRP A 25 2.68 31.75 -6.24
C TRP A 25 1.51 32.04 -7.19
N GLN A 26 0.48 31.21 -7.17
CA GLN A 26 -0.75 31.41 -7.94
C GLN A 26 -1.46 32.70 -7.54
N TYR A 27 -1.58 32.99 -6.24
CA TYR A 27 -2.21 34.22 -5.76
C TYR A 27 -1.40 35.46 -6.14
N PHE A 28 -0.08 35.41 -6.03
CA PHE A 28 0.80 36.47 -6.46
C PHE A 28 0.64 36.78 -7.96
N LEU A 29 0.61 35.77 -8.81
CA LEU A 29 0.40 35.94 -10.24
C LEU A 29 -1.01 36.43 -10.56
N TYR A 30 -2.01 36.04 -9.79
CA TYR A 30 -3.38 36.52 -9.93
C TYR A 30 -3.50 38.01 -9.59
N ASP A 31 -2.86 38.45 -8.51
CA ASP A 31 -2.85 39.87 -8.10
C ASP A 31 -2.12 40.79 -9.12
N LEU A 32 -1.27 40.21 -9.97
CA LEU A 32 -0.61 40.86 -11.09
C LEU A 32 -1.37 40.73 -12.42
N ASP A 33 -2.58 40.21 -12.45
CA ASP A 33 -3.38 39.92 -13.65
C ASP A 33 -2.68 39.03 -14.70
N LEU A 34 -1.71 38.19 -14.28
CA LEU A 34 -0.97 37.30 -15.15
C LEU A 34 -1.64 35.92 -15.36
N VAL A 35 -2.56 35.56 -14.48
CA VAL A 35 -3.35 34.31 -14.58
C VAL A 35 -4.84 34.63 -14.39
N PRO A 36 -5.74 33.86 -15.04
CA PRO A 36 -7.17 34.19 -15.08
C PRO A 36 -7.96 33.74 -13.86
N VAL A 37 -7.40 32.89 -13.00
CA VAL A 37 -8.09 32.29 -11.85
C VAL A 37 -7.23 32.36 -10.59
N LYS A 38 -7.90 32.55 -9.45
CA LYS A 38 -7.24 32.68 -8.15
C LYS A 38 -6.70 31.32 -7.62
N ASP A 39 -7.45 30.25 -7.78
CA ASP A 39 -7.03 28.89 -7.45
C ASP A 39 -6.80 28.09 -8.74
N TYR A 40 -5.64 27.44 -8.84
CA TYR A 40 -5.26 26.71 -10.05
C TYR A 40 -5.95 25.34 -10.19
N ALA A 41 -6.63 24.86 -9.14
CA ALA A 41 -7.33 23.59 -9.14
C ALA A 41 -8.73 23.74 -8.54
N LYS A 42 -9.72 23.10 -9.17
CA LYS A 42 -11.11 23.06 -8.68
C LYS A 42 -11.26 22.14 -7.46
N LYS A 43 -10.52 21.04 -7.45
CA LYS A 43 -10.55 20.04 -6.36
C LYS A 43 -9.13 19.59 -6.02
N LEU A 44 -8.78 19.63 -4.74
CA LEU A 44 -7.54 19.06 -4.20
C LEU A 44 -7.88 17.81 -3.41
N ILE A 45 -7.17 16.71 -3.70
CA ILE A 45 -7.28 15.45 -2.96
C ILE A 45 -5.93 15.13 -2.36
N ASN A 46 -5.87 15.09 -1.03
CA ASN A 46 -4.69 14.66 -0.30
C ASN A 46 -4.80 13.15 -0.03
N GLN A 47 -4.10 12.35 -0.83
CA GLN A 47 -4.10 10.91 -0.63
C GLN A 47 -3.35 10.52 0.65
N GLY A 48 -3.87 9.51 1.35
CA GLY A 48 -3.22 8.90 2.51
C GLY A 48 -1.99 8.08 2.12
N MET A 49 -1.05 7.95 3.04
CA MET A 49 0.16 7.15 2.83
C MET A 49 -0.14 5.65 2.93
N ILE A 50 0.57 4.86 2.14
CA ILE A 50 0.69 3.43 2.37
C ILE A 50 1.78 3.21 3.40
N LEU A 51 1.43 2.56 4.51
CA LEU A 51 2.29 2.34 5.66
C LEU A 51 2.92 0.94 5.60
N GLY A 52 4.14 0.81 6.13
CA GLY A 52 4.82 -0.47 6.29
C GLY A 52 4.45 -1.12 7.64
N ASN A 53 4.52 -2.43 7.69
CA ASN A 53 4.40 -3.19 8.92
C ASN A 53 5.80 -3.57 9.40
N SER A 54 6.44 -2.68 10.19
CA SER A 54 7.80 -2.85 10.67
C SER A 54 7.94 -4.07 11.59
N ALA A 55 9.14 -4.66 11.59
CA ALA A 55 9.48 -5.77 12.45
C ALA A 55 10.61 -5.37 13.41
N PHE A 56 10.48 -5.78 14.67
CA PHE A 56 11.45 -5.46 15.72
C PHE A 56 11.83 -6.69 16.53
N ILE A 57 13.08 -6.70 16.95
CA ILE A 57 13.59 -7.62 17.95
C ILE A 57 14.00 -6.86 19.23
N SER A 58 13.87 -7.46 20.39
CA SER A 58 14.25 -6.85 21.66
C SER A 58 15.73 -7.14 21.95
N ARG A 59 16.57 -6.11 22.02
CA ARG A 59 17.97 -6.21 22.43
C ARG A 59 18.14 -5.78 23.89
N GLU A 60 18.83 -6.55 24.70
CA GLU A 60 19.24 -6.15 26.04
C GLU A 60 20.28 -5.01 25.96
N VAL A 61 20.05 -3.95 26.72
CA VAL A 61 20.92 -2.75 26.67
C VAL A 61 22.33 -3.06 27.14
N GLY A 62 23.32 -2.79 26.29
CA GLY A 62 24.73 -2.99 26.60
C GLY A 62 25.27 -4.40 26.31
N THR A 63 24.46 -5.29 25.73
CA THR A 63 24.87 -6.65 25.38
C THR A 63 24.52 -6.98 23.92
N ASP A 64 24.91 -8.17 23.47
CA ASP A 64 24.50 -8.76 22.18
C ASP A 64 23.47 -9.89 22.37
N ASN A 65 22.65 -9.78 23.43
CA ASN A 65 21.54 -10.70 23.69
C ASN A 65 20.26 -10.14 23.07
N TYR A 66 19.56 -10.97 22.29
CA TYR A 66 18.30 -10.64 21.65
C TYR A 66 17.20 -11.62 22.06
N PHE A 67 16.01 -11.11 22.30
CA PHE A 67 14.89 -11.87 22.82
C PHE A 67 13.72 -11.89 21.83
N SER A 68 13.12 -13.07 21.67
CA SER A 68 11.81 -13.21 21.06
C SER A 68 10.77 -12.43 21.87
N LYS A 69 9.75 -11.89 21.19
CA LYS A 69 8.64 -11.15 21.81
C LYS A 69 8.04 -11.85 23.03
N GLU A 70 7.96 -13.19 22.97
CA GLU A 70 7.27 -14.01 23.97
C GLU A 70 8.05 -14.19 25.29
N ILE A 71 9.37 -13.91 25.25
CA ILE A 71 10.27 -14.16 26.41
C ILE A 71 11.02 -12.92 26.87
N VAL A 72 10.52 -11.72 26.53
CA VAL A 72 11.11 -10.47 27.05
C VAL A 72 11.05 -10.51 28.58
N LYS A 73 12.22 -10.61 29.21
CA LYS A 73 12.41 -10.69 30.67
C LYS A 73 12.32 -9.27 31.29
N ASN A 74 12.34 -9.20 32.63
CA ASN A 74 12.44 -7.96 33.39
C ASN A 74 13.84 -7.32 33.28
N VAL A 75 14.39 -7.25 32.06
CA VAL A 75 15.65 -6.56 31.75
C VAL A 75 15.35 -5.34 30.87
N LYS A 76 16.18 -4.33 30.95
CA LYS A 76 16.04 -3.14 30.14
C LYS A 76 16.39 -3.48 28.69
N THR A 77 15.40 -3.43 27.81
CA THR A 77 15.56 -3.71 26.38
C THR A 77 15.33 -2.48 25.53
N GLN A 78 15.88 -2.49 24.32
CA GLN A 78 15.56 -1.56 23.23
C GLN A 78 15.08 -2.36 22.01
N LEU A 79 14.14 -1.80 21.26
CA LEU A 79 13.65 -2.38 20.01
C LEU A 79 14.60 -2.02 18.88
N ILE A 80 15.00 -3.02 18.11
CA ILE A 80 15.84 -2.88 16.93
C ILE A 80 15.04 -3.32 15.71
N HIS A 81 14.98 -2.47 14.68
CA HIS A 81 14.37 -2.83 13.40
C HIS A 81 15.13 -3.97 12.72
N VAL A 82 14.39 -4.89 12.15
CA VAL A 82 14.92 -5.93 11.25
C VAL A 82 14.20 -5.89 9.92
N ASP A 83 14.86 -6.39 8.87
CA ASP A 83 14.26 -6.41 7.55
C ASP A 83 13.01 -7.31 7.53
N VAL A 84 11.91 -6.75 7.06
CA VAL A 84 10.63 -7.45 6.99
C VAL A 84 10.66 -8.65 6.04
N GLN A 85 11.63 -8.71 5.13
CA GLN A 85 11.83 -9.83 4.22
C GLN A 85 12.28 -11.10 4.94
N PHE A 86 12.88 -10.99 6.13
CA PHE A 86 13.29 -12.13 6.96
C PHE A 86 12.19 -12.66 7.87
N VAL A 87 10.98 -12.06 7.80
CA VAL A 87 9.87 -12.40 8.69
C VAL A 87 8.73 -13.03 7.90
N ASN A 88 8.36 -14.25 8.28
CA ASN A 88 7.28 -14.97 7.63
C ASN A 88 5.88 -14.48 8.08
N THR A 89 4.83 -15.03 7.51
CA THR A 89 3.42 -14.70 7.81
C THR A 89 3.01 -14.95 9.26
N ASN A 90 3.73 -15.81 9.98
CA ASN A 90 3.51 -16.11 11.40
C ASN A 90 4.32 -15.20 12.34
N ASN A 91 4.94 -14.13 11.80
CA ASN A 91 5.85 -13.22 12.50
C ASN A 91 7.11 -13.90 13.06
N GLU A 92 7.50 -15.04 12.50
CA GLU A 92 8.70 -15.76 12.85
C GLU A 92 9.88 -15.26 12.00
N LEU A 93 11.01 -14.95 12.66
CA LEU A 93 12.22 -14.41 12.06
C LEU A 93 13.16 -15.52 11.61
N ASP A 94 13.66 -15.40 10.39
CA ASP A 94 14.77 -16.20 9.88
C ASP A 94 16.08 -15.70 10.50
N LEU A 95 16.58 -16.43 11.51
CA LEU A 95 17.80 -16.08 12.23
C LEU A 95 19.05 -16.29 11.37
N ASP A 96 19.05 -17.22 10.43
CA ASP A 96 20.22 -17.46 9.55
C ASP A 96 20.35 -16.32 8.54
N ALA A 97 19.24 -15.88 7.93
CA ALA A 97 19.21 -14.71 7.08
C ALA A 97 19.66 -13.45 7.87
N LEU A 98 19.17 -13.26 9.10
CA LEU A 98 19.55 -12.14 9.95
C LEU A 98 21.05 -12.13 10.28
N ARG A 99 21.64 -13.28 10.64
CA ARG A 99 23.08 -13.40 10.94
C ARG A 99 23.98 -13.04 9.76
N ASN A 100 23.51 -13.32 8.55
CA ASN A 100 24.22 -13.02 7.32
C ASN A 100 24.01 -11.58 6.82
N TRP A 101 23.00 -10.87 7.36
CA TRP A 101 22.63 -9.53 6.89
C TRP A 101 23.56 -8.43 7.42
N GLN A 102 23.82 -8.40 8.75
CA GLN A 102 24.65 -7.35 9.35
C GLN A 102 25.67 -7.93 10.34
N PRO A 103 26.89 -7.37 10.40
CA PRO A 103 27.97 -7.90 11.25
C PRO A 103 27.60 -8.04 12.74
N GLN A 104 26.75 -7.14 13.26
CA GLN A 104 26.31 -7.14 14.65
C GLN A 104 25.51 -8.38 15.05
N PHE A 105 24.88 -9.06 14.10
CA PHE A 105 24.08 -10.25 14.36
C PHE A 105 24.85 -11.55 14.21
N LYS A 106 26.03 -11.52 13.62
CA LYS A 106 26.82 -12.72 13.27
C LYS A 106 27.08 -13.64 14.46
N ASN A 107 27.49 -13.05 15.58
CA ASN A 107 27.85 -13.76 16.81
C ASN A 107 26.86 -13.49 17.96
N ALA A 108 25.72 -12.85 17.66
CA ALA A 108 24.73 -12.51 18.67
C ALA A 108 24.04 -13.73 19.26
N HIS A 109 23.65 -13.62 20.51
CA HIS A 109 22.86 -14.64 21.21
C HIS A 109 21.36 -14.34 21.04
N PHE A 110 20.62 -15.34 20.54
CA PHE A 110 19.17 -15.23 20.32
C PHE A 110 18.42 -16.21 21.22
N GLU A 111 17.63 -15.69 22.16
CA GLU A 111 16.75 -16.48 23.00
C GLU A 111 15.36 -16.57 22.36
N SER A 112 14.89 -17.79 22.12
CA SER A 112 13.61 -18.07 21.49
C SER A 112 12.81 -19.10 22.27
N LEU A 113 11.49 -19.13 22.09
CA LEU A 113 10.60 -20.13 22.67
C LEU A 113 10.33 -21.22 21.62
N ASN A 114 10.48 -22.49 22.00
CA ASN A 114 10.22 -23.64 21.12
C ASN A 114 10.94 -23.55 19.75
N ASN A 115 12.17 -23.06 19.73
CA ASN A 115 12.97 -22.80 18.52
C ASN A 115 12.33 -21.82 17.53
N LYS A 116 11.39 -21.00 17.96
CA LYS A 116 10.75 -19.97 17.16
C LYS A 116 11.08 -18.59 17.72
N PHE A 117 11.60 -17.72 16.86
CA PHE A 117 11.89 -16.35 17.23
C PHE A 117 10.80 -15.42 16.66
N ILE A 118 9.90 -14.96 17.52
CA ILE A 118 8.75 -14.12 17.14
C ILE A 118 9.13 -12.64 17.31
N VAL A 119 8.89 -11.84 16.28
CA VAL A 119 9.15 -10.40 16.27
C VAL A 119 7.97 -9.57 16.80
N HIS A 120 8.25 -8.35 17.25
CA HIS A 120 7.22 -7.33 17.44
C HIS A 120 6.87 -6.72 16.08
N ARG A 121 5.61 -6.31 15.91
CA ARG A 121 5.15 -5.63 14.70
C ARG A 121 4.48 -4.32 15.05
N GLU A 122 4.82 -3.27 14.27
CA GLU A 122 4.18 -1.96 14.37
C GLU A 122 3.97 -1.37 12.98
N VAL A 123 2.85 -0.66 12.83
CA VAL A 123 2.54 0.04 11.58
C VAL A 123 3.22 1.40 11.59
N GLU A 124 4.09 1.63 10.63
CA GLU A 124 4.88 2.85 10.53
C GLU A 124 4.95 3.37 9.09
N LYS A 125 5.37 4.63 8.92
CA LYS A 125 5.75 5.14 7.59
C LYS A 125 6.86 4.28 6.99
N MET A 126 6.70 3.88 5.73
CA MET A 126 7.74 3.14 5.00
C MET A 126 9.02 3.98 4.88
N SER A 127 10.15 3.38 5.23
CA SER A 127 11.48 4.00 5.13
C SER A 127 12.55 2.95 4.97
N LYS A 128 13.56 3.22 4.14
CA LYS A 128 14.73 2.35 3.98
C LYS A 128 15.45 2.11 5.31
N SER A 129 15.52 3.13 6.19
CA SER A 129 16.15 3.02 7.52
C SER A 129 15.36 2.17 8.51
N LYS A 130 14.09 1.87 8.23
CA LYS A 130 13.22 1.00 9.04
C LYS A 130 13.09 -0.41 8.48
N TYR A 131 13.68 -0.66 7.31
CA TYR A 131 13.66 -1.97 6.63
C TYR A 131 12.23 -2.55 6.47
N ASN A 132 11.26 -1.66 6.25
CA ASN A 132 9.83 -2.00 6.13
C ASN A 132 9.24 -1.63 4.76
N VAL A 133 10.12 -1.38 3.78
CA VAL A 133 9.72 -1.01 2.42
C VAL A 133 9.35 -2.25 1.63
N ILE A 134 8.22 -2.19 0.94
CA ILE A 134 7.81 -3.17 -0.06
C ILE A 134 8.32 -2.70 -1.42
N ASN A 135 9.05 -3.55 -2.13
CA ASN A 135 9.55 -3.25 -3.47
C ASN A 135 8.45 -3.48 -4.52
N PRO A 136 7.98 -2.42 -5.23
CA PRO A 136 6.98 -2.57 -6.28
C PRO A 136 7.41 -3.50 -7.41
N ASP A 137 8.70 -3.52 -7.77
CA ASP A 137 9.21 -4.38 -8.84
C ASP A 137 9.03 -5.86 -8.49
N GLN A 138 9.27 -6.23 -7.22
CA GLN A 138 9.04 -7.59 -6.76
C GLN A 138 7.56 -7.97 -6.86
N ILE A 139 6.67 -7.08 -6.42
CA ILE A 139 5.21 -7.31 -6.51
C ILE A 139 4.77 -7.43 -7.98
N CYS A 140 5.31 -6.59 -8.86
CA CYS A 140 5.01 -6.67 -10.29
C CYS A 140 5.50 -7.98 -10.92
N ASN A 141 6.67 -8.49 -10.51
CA ASN A 141 7.19 -9.77 -10.98
C ASN A 141 6.34 -10.96 -10.51
N ASP A 142 5.86 -10.92 -9.25
CA ASP A 142 5.11 -12.01 -8.62
C ASP A 142 3.63 -12.03 -9.05
N TYR A 143 3.01 -10.86 -9.19
CA TYR A 143 1.56 -10.73 -9.39
C TYR A 143 1.15 -9.94 -10.65
N GLY A 144 2.06 -9.24 -11.29
CA GLY A 144 1.80 -8.34 -12.42
C GLY A 144 1.42 -6.92 -12.00
N ALA A 145 1.74 -5.95 -12.87
CA ALA A 145 1.49 -4.53 -12.62
C ALA A 145 0.00 -4.18 -12.48
N ASP A 146 -0.87 -4.83 -13.25
CA ASP A 146 -2.32 -4.59 -13.16
C ASP A 146 -2.88 -5.01 -11.80
N THR A 147 -2.37 -6.11 -11.25
CA THR A 147 -2.75 -6.55 -9.89
C THR A 147 -2.33 -5.55 -8.84
N LEU A 148 -1.09 -5.05 -8.91
CA LEU A 148 -0.58 -4.03 -7.98
C LEU A 148 -1.46 -2.77 -8.03
N ARG A 149 -1.70 -2.23 -9.23
CA ARG A 149 -2.50 -1.01 -9.43
C ARG A 149 -3.94 -1.17 -8.91
N LEU A 150 -4.58 -2.31 -9.22
CA LEU A 150 -5.93 -2.60 -8.75
C LEU A 150 -5.97 -2.75 -7.22
N TYR A 151 -4.94 -3.39 -6.65
CA TYR A 151 -4.85 -3.58 -5.21
C TYR A 151 -4.62 -2.26 -4.45
N GLU A 152 -3.80 -1.35 -4.97
CA GLU A 152 -3.62 -0.02 -4.38
C GLU A 152 -4.94 0.76 -4.29
N MET A 153 -5.77 0.68 -5.33
CA MET A 153 -7.12 1.28 -5.31
C MET A 153 -8.05 0.57 -4.32
N PHE A 154 -7.90 -0.73 -4.14
CA PHE A 154 -8.74 -1.55 -3.25
C PHE A 154 -8.42 -1.37 -1.76
N LEU A 155 -7.20 -1.01 -1.39
CA LEU A 155 -6.72 -0.97 0.01
C LEU A 155 -7.63 -0.17 0.97
N GLY A 156 -8.39 0.82 0.48
CA GLY A 156 -9.32 1.62 1.28
C GLY A 156 -9.55 3.02 0.72
N PRO A 157 -10.25 3.91 1.44
CA PRO A 157 -10.53 5.26 0.99
C PRO A 157 -9.23 6.02 0.66
N ILE A 158 -9.23 6.77 -0.47
CA ILE A 158 -8.00 7.38 -1.00
C ILE A 158 -7.33 8.35 -0.02
N GLU A 159 -8.08 9.03 0.82
CA GLU A 159 -7.57 10.05 1.76
C GLU A 159 -7.01 9.47 3.06
N GLN A 160 -7.23 8.17 3.32
CA GLN A 160 -6.80 7.53 4.56
C GLN A 160 -5.45 6.83 4.41
N ALA A 161 -4.61 6.94 5.44
CA ALA A 161 -3.41 6.12 5.53
C ALA A 161 -3.77 4.65 5.80
N LYS A 162 -3.07 3.72 5.16
CA LYS A 162 -3.39 2.29 5.17
C LYS A 162 -2.12 1.44 5.31
N PRO A 163 -2.13 0.41 6.16
CA PRO A 163 -1.03 -0.54 6.20
C PRO A 163 -1.04 -1.41 4.94
N TRP A 164 0.13 -1.62 4.35
CA TRP A 164 0.30 -2.61 3.29
C TRP A 164 0.10 -4.02 3.85
N ASN A 165 -0.65 -4.84 3.13
CA ASN A 165 -0.86 -6.25 3.45
C ASN A 165 -0.67 -7.11 2.20
N THR A 166 0.49 -7.76 2.07
CA THR A 166 0.80 -8.60 0.91
C THR A 166 -0.18 -9.77 0.75
N ALA A 167 -0.74 -10.31 1.84
CA ALA A 167 -1.71 -11.39 1.75
C ALA A 167 -3.01 -10.99 1.03
N GLY A 168 -3.39 -9.70 1.12
CA GLY A 168 -4.61 -9.19 0.48
C GLY A 168 -4.52 -9.09 -1.05
N ILE A 169 -3.32 -9.03 -1.62
CA ILE A 169 -3.12 -8.87 -3.07
C ILE A 169 -3.59 -10.09 -3.86
N SER A 170 -3.59 -11.28 -3.24
CA SER A 170 -4.04 -12.53 -3.87
C SER A 170 -5.51 -12.49 -4.33
N GLY A 171 -6.35 -11.71 -3.63
CA GLY A 171 -7.75 -11.52 -4.00
C GLY A 171 -7.90 -10.81 -5.35
N THR A 172 -7.23 -9.67 -5.53
CA THR A 172 -7.23 -8.93 -6.79
C THR A 172 -6.57 -9.70 -7.93
N TYR A 173 -5.49 -10.42 -7.65
CA TYR A 173 -4.85 -11.31 -8.63
C TYR A 173 -5.78 -12.42 -9.11
N SER A 174 -6.49 -13.07 -8.19
CA SER A 174 -7.46 -14.12 -8.52
C SER A 174 -8.64 -13.57 -9.31
N PHE A 175 -9.10 -12.36 -8.99
CA PHE A 175 -10.14 -11.67 -9.74
C PHE A 175 -9.69 -11.43 -11.19
N LEU A 176 -8.51 -10.83 -11.41
CA LEU A 176 -8.00 -10.55 -12.75
C LEU A 176 -7.82 -11.83 -13.59
N LYS A 177 -7.35 -12.93 -12.97
CA LYS A 177 -7.29 -14.24 -13.66
C LYS A 177 -8.66 -14.77 -14.05
N LYS A 178 -9.66 -14.68 -13.17
CA LYS A 178 -11.03 -15.10 -13.47
C LYS A 178 -11.62 -14.25 -14.59
N PHE A 179 -11.41 -12.92 -14.52
CA PHE A 179 -11.87 -11.98 -15.52
C PHE A 179 -11.26 -12.28 -16.91
N TRP A 180 -9.94 -12.50 -16.96
CA TRP A 180 -9.26 -12.90 -18.19
C TRP A 180 -9.82 -14.21 -18.76
N ASN A 181 -9.98 -15.22 -17.92
CA ASN A 181 -10.47 -16.52 -18.34
C ASN A 181 -11.92 -16.48 -18.82
N LEU A 182 -12.73 -15.50 -18.43
CA LEU A 182 -14.09 -15.32 -18.93
C LEU A 182 -14.11 -15.15 -20.45
N PHE A 183 -13.10 -14.49 -21.01
CA PHE A 183 -12.98 -14.23 -22.44
C PHE A 183 -12.00 -15.16 -23.16
N HIS A 184 -11.15 -15.88 -22.43
CA HIS A 184 -10.05 -16.67 -23.02
C HIS A 184 -10.02 -18.12 -22.54
N SER A 185 -11.14 -18.66 -22.09
CA SER A 185 -11.22 -20.04 -21.53
C SER A 185 -10.81 -21.14 -22.50
N THR A 186 -10.94 -20.89 -23.82
CA THR A 186 -10.59 -21.82 -24.90
C THR A 186 -9.23 -21.53 -25.55
N GLY A 187 -8.41 -20.63 -24.95
CA GLY A 187 -7.15 -20.16 -25.55
C GLY A 187 -7.32 -19.14 -26.67
N LYS A 188 -8.55 -18.77 -27.03
CA LYS A 188 -8.90 -17.73 -28.00
C LYS A 188 -9.89 -16.77 -27.36
N PHE A 189 -9.81 -15.50 -27.74
CA PHE A 189 -10.81 -14.51 -27.34
C PHE A 189 -12.17 -14.89 -27.92
N TYR A 190 -13.18 -14.98 -27.07
CA TYR A 190 -14.55 -15.33 -27.45
C TYR A 190 -15.55 -14.42 -26.74
N VAL A 191 -16.50 -13.91 -27.51
CA VAL A 191 -17.68 -13.17 -27.04
C VAL A 191 -18.89 -13.76 -27.75
N ASP A 192 -19.97 -13.98 -27.02
CA ASP A 192 -21.23 -14.50 -27.57
C ASP A 192 -22.13 -13.32 -28.02
N ASP A 193 -22.75 -13.46 -29.17
CA ASP A 193 -23.71 -12.47 -29.72
C ASP A 193 -25.15 -12.72 -29.24
N ASN A 194 -25.38 -13.70 -28.38
CA ASN A 194 -26.70 -13.98 -27.81
C ASN A 194 -27.17 -12.84 -26.89
N ASN A 195 -28.46 -12.57 -26.92
CA ASN A 195 -29.04 -11.57 -26.02
C ASN A 195 -28.85 -11.98 -24.56
N PRO A 196 -28.30 -11.09 -23.71
CA PRO A 196 -28.12 -11.37 -22.30
C PRO A 196 -29.46 -11.51 -21.58
N SER A 197 -29.47 -12.26 -20.46
CA SER A 197 -30.65 -12.38 -19.62
C SER A 197 -31.04 -11.04 -18.97
N LYS A 198 -32.29 -10.86 -18.61
CA LYS A 198 -32.76 -9.66 -17.87
C LYS A 198 -32.04 -9.50 -16.54
N GLU A 199 -31.66 -10.60 -15.90
CA GLU A 199 -30.93 -10.60 -14.65
C GLU A 199 -29.48 -10.11 -14.84
N SER A 200 -28.79 -10.59 -15.88
CA SER A 200 -27.45 -10.12 -16.25
C SER A 200 -27.45 -8.62 -16.55
N LEU A 201 -28.43 -8.14 -17.34
CA LEU A 201 -28.58 -6.71 -17.63
C LEU A 201 -28.82 -5.89 -16.36
N LYS A 202 -29.65 -6.38 -15.44
CA LYS A 202 -29.91 -5.69 -14.17
C LYS A 202 -28.64 -5.56 -13.31
N ILE A 203 -27.83 -6.62 -13.25
CA ILE A 203 -26.55 -6.59 -12.52
C ILE A 203 -25.60 -5.61 -13.19
N LEU A 204 -25.45 -5.70 -14.52
CA LEU A 204 -24.59 -4.81 -15.31
C LEU A 204 -24.93 -3.33 -15.06
N HIS A 205 -26.20 -2.94 -15.22
CA HIS A 205 -26.59 -1.55 -15.05
C HIS A 205 -26.47 -1.04 -13.60
N LYS A 206 -26.70 -1.91 -12.61
CA LYS A 206 -26.40 -1.56 -11.21
C LYS A 206 -24.93 -1.32 -10.96
N THR A 207 -24.07 -2.17 -11.53
CA THR A 207 -22.61 -2.05 -11.40
C THR A 207 -22.13 -0.79 -12.11
N ILE A 208 -22.58 -0.49 -13.33
CA ILE A 208 -22.27 0.74 -14.06
C ILE A 208 -22.59 1.97 -13.21
N LYS A 209 -23.85 2.05 -12.71
CA LYS A 209 -24.30 3.17 -11.88
C LYS A 209 -23.42 3.34 -10.63
N LYS A 210 -23.16 2.24 -9.92
CA LYS A 210 -22.33 2.28 -8.71
C LYS A 210 -20.91 2.76 -8.98
N ILE A 211 -20.28 2.26 -10.05
CA ILE A 211 -18.91 2.64 -10.41
C ILE A 211 -18.85 4.12 -10.81
N GLU A 212 -19.82 4.60 -11.57
CA GLU A 212 -19.91 6.02 -11.95
C GLU A 212 -20.00 6.93 -10.72
N GLU A 213 -20.89 6.60 -9.77
CA GLU A 213 -21.02 7.31 -8.49
C GLU A 213 -19.71 7.26 -7.69
N ASP A 214 -19.13 6.07 -7.52
CA ASP A 214 -17.90 5.86 -6.74
C ASP A 214 -16.68 6.59 -7.34
N ILE A 215 -16.55 6.64 -8.68
CA ILE A 215 -15.47 7.37 -9.35
C ILE A 215 -15.63 8.88 -9.13
N ASN A 216 -16.84 9.41 -9.26
CA ASN A 216 -17.11 10.83 -9.03
C ASN A 216 -16.80 11.25 -7.58
N ASP A 217 -17.03 10.33 -6.63
CA ASP A 217 -16.78 10.54 -5.20
C ASP A 217 -15.37 10.12 -4.76
N PHE A 218 -14.53 9.61 -5.69
CA PHE A 218 -13.21 9.03 -5.40
C PHE A 218 -13.23 7.85 -4.42
N SER A 219 -14.35 7.15 -4.34
CA SER A 219 -14.53 5.91 -3.55
C SER A 219 -14.03 4.69 -4.34
N LEU A 220 -12.76 4.70 -4.76
CA LEU A 220 -12.19 3.70 -5.68
C LEU A 220 -12.19 2.29 -5.10
N ASN A 221 -12.01 2.16 -3.79
CA ASN A 221 -12.04 0.87 -3.10
C ASN A 221 -13.40 0.18 -3.18
N THR A 222 -14.50 0.94 -3.16
CA THR A 222 -15.85 0.38 -3.30
C THR A 222 -16.17 0.02 -4.74
N SER A 223 -15.62 0.76 -5.72
CA SER A 223 -15.67 0.37 -7.14
C SER A 223 -15.02 -0.99 -7.37
N VAL A 224 -13.79 -1.19 -6.87
CA VAL A 224 -13.08 -2.47 -7.01
C VAL A 224 -13.81 -3.62 -6.33
N SER A 225 -14.45 -3.38 -5.19
CA SER A 225 -15.24 -4.42 -4.50
C SER A 225 -16.57 -4.73 -5.19
N ALA A 226 -17.06 -3.86 -6.09
CA ALA A 226 -18.30 -4.07 -6.83
C ALA A 226 -18.13 -4.97 -8.06
N PHE A 227 -16.91 -5.11 -8.57
CA PHE A 227 -16.57 -6.03 -9.65
C PHE A 227 -16.58 -7.48 -9.19
#